data_e724fad45954dd5c9b45ddd36a58a899
#
_entry.id   e724fad45954dd5c9b45ddd36a58a899
#
_cell.length_a   1.000
_cell.length_b   1.000
_cell.length_c   1.000
_cell.angle_alpha   90.00
_cell.angle_beta   90.00
_cell.angle_gamma   90.00
#
_symmetry.space_group_name_H-M   'P 1'
#
loop_
_entity.id
_entity.type
_entity.pdbx_description
1 polymer ?
#
loop_
_entity_poly.entity_id
_entity_poly.type
_entity_poly.pdbx_seq_one_letter_code
_entity_poly.pdbx_strand_id
1 'polypeptide(L)'
;MRERDDEWTGLMRSAIAGDSAAYHRLLKAVTPVLRAAARRGLARAGQPVDQAEDIVQDILLAVHLKRHTWDVSAPFAPWLFAIARNLLLKHLRNRC
;
A
#
# COMPACT_ATOMS: atom_id res chain seq x y z
N MET A 1 -13.71 -2.44 7.85
CA MET A 1 -13.14 -2.15 6.52
C MET A 1 -13.43 -0.73 6.07
N ARG A 2 -14.72 -0.34 6.04
CA ARG A 2 -15.09 1.02 5.61
C ARG A 2 -14.51 2.10 6.52
N GLU A 3 -14.56 1.90 7.84
CA GLU A 3 -14.04 2.89 8.79
C GLU A 3 -12.55 3.12 8.61
N ARG A 4 -11.79 2.06 8.37
CA ARG A 4 -10.35 2.16 8.14
C ARG A 4 -10.05 2.89 6.85
N ASP A 5 -10.81 2.59 5.78
CA ASP A 5 -10.66 3.26 4.50
C ASP A 5 -11.00 4.75 4.64
N ASP A 6 -12.06 5.08 5.38
CA ASP A 6 -12.44 6.49 5.61
C ASP A 6 -11.33 7.24 6.34
N GLU A 7 -10.69 6.61 7.33
CA GLU A 7 -9.58 7.20 8.05
C GLU A 7 -8.38 7.42 7.13
N TRP A 8 -8.04 6.42 6.35
CA TRP A 8 -6.91 6.52 5.40
C TRP A 8 -7.18 7.59 4.34
N THR A 9 -8.40 7.64 3.84
CA THR A 9 -8.79 8.63 2.83
C THR A 9 -8.64 10.04 3.39
N GLY A 10 -9.09 10.26 4.63
CA GLY A 10 -8.94 11.55 5.30
C GLY A 10 -7.49 11.94 5.49
N LEU A 11 -6.65 11.00 5.92
CA LEU A 11 -5.21 11.25 6.10
C LEU A 11 -4.55 11.58 4.76
N MET A 12 -4.91 10.86 3.70
CA MET A 12 -4.32 11.10 2.38
C MET A 12 -4.73 12.47 1.82
N ARG A 13 -6.00 12.86 2.02
CA ARG A 13 -6.44 14.20 1.61
C ARG A 13 -5.65 15.29 2.32
N SER A 14 -5.45 15.13 3.62
CA SER A 14 -4.64 16.09 4.39
C SER A 14 -3.20 16.12 3.89
N ALA A 15 -2.63 14.96 3.60
CA ALA A 15 -1.27 14.85 3.09
C ALA A 15 -1.12 15.56 1.74
N ILE A 16 -2.06 15.37 0.83
CA ILE A 16 -2.05 16.02 -0.49
C ILE A 16 -2.17 17.54 -0.33
N ALA A 17 -2.89 18.00 0.69
CA ALA A 17 -3.03 19.43 0.99
C ALA A 17 -1.80 20.02 1.69
N GLY A 18 -0.78 19.21 1.96
CA GLY A 18 0.49 19.69 2.51
C GLY A 18 0.80 19.28 3.95
N ASP A 19 -0.05 18.46 4.57
CA ASP A 19 0.17 18.01 5.95
C ASP A 19 1.08 16.78 5.97
N SER A 20 2.37 17.00 6.20
CA SER A 20 3.36 15.93 6.23
C SER A 20 3.17 14.97 7.42
N ALA A 21 2.65 15.49 8.54
CA ALA A 21 2.36 14.63 9.70
C ALA A 21 1.24 13.64 9.39
N ALA A 22 0.23 14.08 8.65
CA ALA A 22 -0.85 13.19 8.21
C ALA A 22 -0.31 12.10 7.28
N TYR A 23 0.60 12.47 6.38
CA TYR A 23 1.22 11.51 5.47
C TYR A 23 2.00 10.44 6.24
N HIS A 24 2.80 10.86 7.22
CA HIS A 24 3.55 9.93 8.06
C HIS A 24 2.62 8.96 8.80
N ARG A 25 1.53 9.48 9.36
CA ARG A 25 0.56 8.63 10.06
C ARG A 25 -0.10 7.64 9.12
N LEU A 26 -0.40 8.06 7.90
CA LEU A 26 -0.99 7.18 6.89
C LEU A 26 -0.04 6.03 6.56
N LEU A 27 1.22 6.35 6.23
CA LEU A 27 2.19 5.33 5.87
C LEU A 27 2.42 4.34 7.01
N LYS A 28 2.46 4.84 8.24
CA LYS A 28 2.62 4.00 9.42
C LYS A 28 1.41 3.08 9.62
N ALA A 29 0.20 3.60 9.35
CA ALA A 29 -1.02 2.81 9.50
C ALA A 29 -1.17 1.72 8.45
N VAL A 30 -0.78 2.00 7.19
CA VAL A 30 -0.97 1.02 6.11
C VAL A 30 0.12 -0.05 6.09
N THR A 31 1.30 0.23 6.64
CA THR A 31 2.44 -0.69 6.56
C THR A 31 2.13 -2.09 7.12
N PRO A 32 1.56 -2.25 8.33
CA PRO A 32 1.26 -3.61 8.82
C PRO A 32 0.20 -4.32 8.00
N VAL A 33 -0.74 -3.58 7.43
CA VAL A 33 -1.78 -4.16 6.55
C VAL A 33 -1.16 -4.66 5.26
N LEU A 34 -0.26 -3.88 4.66
CA LEU A 34 0.47 -4.28 3.46
C LEU A 34 1.36 -5.49 3.72
N ARG A 35 2.03 -5.49 4.87
CA ARG A 35 2.89 -6.62 5.26
C ARG A 35 2.09 -7.91 5.37
N ALA A 36 0.95 -7.86 6.04
CA ALA A 36 0.09 -9.03 6.18
C ALA A 36 -0.42 -9.53 4.82
N ALA A 37 -0.83 -8.61 3.95
CA ALA A 37 -1.30 -8.96 2.62
C ALA A 37 -0.18 -9.59 1.77
N ALA A 38 1.03 -9.03 1.82
CA ALA A 38 2.17 -9.55 1.09
C ALA A 38 2.55 -10.96 1.58
N ARG A 39 2.55 -11.17 2.90
CA ARG A 39 2.84 -12.49 3.47
C ARG A 39 1.83 -13.53 3.03
N ARG A 40 0.54 -13.18 3.04
CA ARG A 40 -0.51 -14.10 2.57
C ARG A 40 -0.34 -14.44 1.10
N GLY A 41 -0.03 -13.45 0.28
CA GLY A 41 0.18 -13.65 -1.15
C GLY A 41 1.37 -14.55 -1.44
N LEU A 42 2.48 -14.34 -0.73
CA LEU A 42 3.67 -15.17 -0.85
C LEU A 42 3.38 -16.60 -0.42
N ALA A 43 2.71 -16.78 0.71
CA ALA A 43 2.40 -18.11 1.23
C ALA A 43 1.53 -18.89 0.24
N ARG A 44 0.52 -18.25 -0.34
CA ARG A 44 -0.34 -18.89 -1.34
C ARG A 44 0.43 -19.32 -2.56
N ALA A 45 1.46 -18.59 -2.93
CA ALA A 45 2.28 -18.88 -4.10
C ALA A 45 3.44 -19.84 -3.77
N GLY A 46 3.53 -20.30 -2.52
CA GLY A 46 4.62 -21.19 -2.12
C GLY A 46 5.98 -20.50 -2.02
N GLN A 47 5.99 -19.18 -1.87
CA GLN A 47 7.22 -18.40 -1.77
C GLN A 47 7.55 -18.07 -0.32
N PRO A 48 8.84 -17.85 0.00
CA PRO A 48 9.24 -17.49 1.36
C PRO A 48 8.59 -16.18 1.82
N VAL A 49 7.99 -16.20 3.01
CA VAL A 49 7.27 -15.03 3.54
C VAL A 49 8.22 -13.91 3.99
N ASP A 50 9.51 -14.22 4.19
CA ASP A 50 10.50 -13.20 4.54
C ASP A 50 10.74 -12.21 3.40
N GLN A 51 10.30 -12.52 2.17
CA GLN A 51 10.35 -11.60 1.04
C GLN A 51 9.33 -10.48 1.14
N ALA A 52 8.39 -10.57 2.09
CA ALA A 52 7.31 -9.58 2.24
C ALA A 52 7.85 -8.16 2.48
N GLU A 53 8.95 -8.02 3.23
CA GLU A 53 9.48 -6.67 3.52
C GLU A 53 9.94 -5.95 2.27
N ASP A 54 10.56 -6.65 1.34
CA ASP A 54 10.97 -6.04 0.07
C ASP A 54 9.76 -5.58 -0.73
N ILE A 55 8.70 -6.38 -0.74
CA ILE A 55 7.47 -6.03 -1.44
C ILE A 55 6.81 -4.81 -0.78
N VAL A 56 6.76 -4.76 0.55
CA VAL A 56 6.21 -3.62 1.29
C VAL A 56 6.97 -2.35 0.95
N GLN A 57 8.32 -2.40 0.94
CA GLN A 57 9.12 -1.24 0.58
C GLN A 57 8.83 -0.75 -0.83
N ASP A 58 8.69 -1.68 -1.78
CA ASP A 58 8.36 -1.33 -3.17
C ASP A 58 6.98 -0.69 -3.25
N ILE A 59 6.01 -1.20 -2.48
CA ILE A 59 4.66 -0.62 -2.47
C ILE A 59 4.69 0.80 -1.92
N LEU A 60 5.36 1.02 -0.80
CA LEU A 60 5.45 2.34 -0.19
C LEU A 60 6.13 3.34 -1.11
N LEU A 61 7.18 2.91 -1.81
CA LEU A 61 7.85 3.76 -2.79
C LEU A 61 6.91 4.10 -3.95
N ALA A 62 6.17 3.12 -4.47
CA ALA A 62 5.22 3.33 -5.56
C ALA A 62 4.11 4.28 -5.14
N VAL A 63 3.60 4.14 -3.91
CA VAL A 63 2.59 5.06 -3.36
C VAL A 63 3.13 6.49 -3.38
N HIS A 64 4.36 6.67 -2.92
CA HIS A 64 4.98 7.99 -2.89
C HIS A 64 5.13 8.58 -4.29
N LEU A 65 5.67 7.79 -5.21
CA LEU A 65 5.93 8.26 -6.57
C LEU A 65 4.65 8.54 -7.36
N LYS A 66 3.58 7.81 -7.07
CA LYS A 66 2.31 7.92 -7.80
C LYS A 66 1.23 8.68 -7.03
N ARG A 67 1.55 9.28 -5.88
CA ARG A 67 0.54 9.89 -5.01
C ARG A 67 -0.30 10.96 -5.71
N HIS A 68 0.28 11.65 -6.65
CA HIS A 68 -0.42 12.69 -7.41
C HIS A 68 -1.44 12.13 -8.41
N THR A 69 -1.42 10.83 -8.68
CA THR A 69 -2.38 10.18 -9.57
C THR A 69 -3.64 9.74 -8.82
N TRP A 70 -3.63 9.78 -7.49
CA TRP A 70 -4.80 9.40 -6.72
C TRP A 70 -5.86 10.50 -6.83
N ASP A 71 -7.10 10.08 -7.12
CA ASP A 71 -8.26 10.98 -7.18
C ASP A 71 -8.71 11.31 -5.76
N VAL A 72 -8.62 12.58 -5.37
CA VAL A 72 -8.94 13.01 -4.00
C VAL A 72 -10.41 12.81 -3.64
N SER A 73 -11.28 12.61 -4.62
CA SER A 73 -12.69 12.33 -4.39
C SER A 73 -12.99 10.85 -4.21
N ALA A 74 -12.01 9.98 -4.43
CA ALA A 74 -12.18 8.52 -4.39
C ALA A 74 -11.65 7.95 -3.07
N PRO A 75 -12.16 6.78 -2.64
CA PRO A 75 -11.59 6.08 -1.48
C PRO A 75 -10.12 5.71 -1.73
N PHE A 76 -9.31 5.76 -0.67
CA PHE A 76 -7.88 5.49 -0.79
C PHE A 76 -7.56 4.01 -0.93
N ALA A 77 -8.25 3.14 -0.17
CA ALA A 77 -7.89 1.72 -0.10
C ALA A 77 -7.89 1.00 -1.45
N PRO A 78 -8.90 1.18 -2.33
CA PRO A 78 -8.86 0.51 -3.62
C PRO A 78 -7.64 0.88 -4.47
N TRP A 79 -7.25 2.16 -4.45
CA TRP A 79 -6.06 2.63 -5.16
C TRP A 79 -4.79 2.01 -4.59
N LEU A 80 -4.68 1.99 -3.25
CA LEU A 80 -3.53 1.39 -2.56
C LEU A 80 -3.41 -0.10 -2.87
N PHE A 81 -4.50 -0.84 -2.75
CA PHE A 81 -4.46 -2.29 -2.95
C PHE A 81 -4.24 -2.67 -4.41
N ALA A 82 -4.64 -1.82 -5.37
CA ALA A 82 -4.32 -2.05 -6.77
C ALA A 82 -2.80 -1.97 -7.00
N ILE A 83 -2.14 -0.98 -6.40
CA ILE A 83 -0.67 -0.86 -6.47
C ILE A 83 -0.02 -2.07 -5.81
N ALA A 84 -0.50 -2.45 -4.61
CA ALA A 84 0.06 -3.57 -3.86
C ALA A 84 -0.06 -4.88 -4.64
N ARG A 85 -1.23 -5.13 -5.22
CA ARG A 85 -1.47 -6.35 -6.00
C ARG A 85 -0.55 -6.41 -7.21
N ASN A 86 -0.43 -5.31 -7.94
CA ASN A 86 0.40 -5.30 -9.14
C ASN A 86 1.86 -5.58 -8.82
N LEU A 87 2.36 -5.02 -7.71
CA LEU A 87 3.75 -5.24 -7.32
C LEU A 87 3.99 -6.65 -6.80
N LEU A 88 3.02 -7.21 -6.06
CA LEU A 88 3.11 -8.61 -5.63
C LEU A 88 3.15 -9.54 -6.83
N LEU A 89 2.26 -9.35 -7.80
CA LEU A 89 2.22 -10.19 -9.01
C LEU A 89 3.50 -10.06 -9.81
N LYS A 90 4.05 -8.84 -9.93
CA LYS A 90 5.32 -8.61 -10.62
C LYS A 90 6.45 -9.36 -9.91
N HIS A 91 6.49 -9.28 -8.59
CA HIS A 91 7.51 -9.99 -7.80
C HIS A 91 7.43 -11.49 -8.03
N LEU A 92 6.21 -12.06 -8.01
CA LEU A 92 6.02 -13.49 -8.21
C LEU A 92 6.43 -13.93 -9.62
N ARG A 93 6.13 -13.12 -10.65
CA ARG A 93 6.55 -13.44 -12.02
C ARG A 93 8.06 -13.42 -12.18
N ASN A 94 8.73 -12.48 -11.52
CA ASN A 94 10.17 -12.34 -11.66
C ASN A 94 10.96 -13.41 -10.91
N ARG A 95 10.27 -14.24 -10.13
CA ARG A 95 10.90 -15.33 -9.38
C ARG A 95 10.92 -16.65 -10.13
N CYS A 96 10.25 -16.75 -11.23
CA CYS A 96 10.18 -18.00 -12.02
C CYS A 96 11.48 -18.34 -12.72
#